data_debbd19e4cdcc5826917e7f182271a4b
#
_entry.id   debbd19e4cdcc5826917e7f182271a4b
#
_cell.length_a   1.000
_cell.length_b   1.000
_cell.length_c   1.000
_cell.angle_alpha   90.00
_cell.angle_beta   90.00
_cell.angle_gamma   90.00
#
_symmetry.space_group_name_H-M   'P 1'
#
loop_
_entity.id
_entity.type
_entity.pdbx_description
1 polymer ?
#
loop_
_entity_poly.entity_id
_entity_poly.type
_entity_poly.pdbx_seq_one_letter_code
_entity_poly.pdbx_strand_id
1 'polypeptide(L)'
;TENDAAVVPSESDGHLIPGNIGADVEARLNLFHRPYHYELGKLIERLQPRMIIALHSFTPSLATSDEQRPWEVGLLYNQDDRAARHAIRLFGEQGLTVGDNEPYSGKQLNATMDRHAEANGIPYCTVEIRQDQIATEAGQARWAVMLADVLGRVALEV
;
A
#
# COMPACT_ATOMS: atom_id res chain seq x y z
N THR A 1 -11.37 -4.67 7.25
CA THR A 1 -11.83 -4.59 8.65
C THR A 1 -11.56 -5.90 9.38
N GLU A 2 -11.59 -5.92 10.72
CA GLU A 2 -11.35 -7.13 11.53
C GLU A 2 -12.30 -8.30 11.20
N ASN A 3 -13.46 -7.99 10.65
CA ASN A 3 -14.47 -8.99 10.25
C ASN A 3 -14.31 -9.46 8.79
N ASP A 4 -13.30 -8.99 8.09
CA ASP A 4 -13.06 -9.36 6.71
C ASP A 4 -12.34 -10.72 6.65
N ALA A 5 -12.81 -11.64 5.82
CA ALA A 5 -12.15 -12.92 5.58
C ALA A 5 -10.72 -12.76 5.05
N ALA A 6 -10.44 -11.62 4.39
CA ALA A 6 -9.11 -11.29 3.89
C ALA A 6 -8.08 -10.93 4.99
N VAL A 7 -8.50 -10.76 6.26
CA VAL A 7 -7.58 -10.47 7.38
C VAL A 7 -6.68 -11.67 7.70
N VAL A 8 -7.20 -12.90 7.59
CA VAL A 8 -6.44 -14.14 7.75
C VAL A 8 -6.81 -15.09 6.61
N PRO A 9 -6.38 -14.79 5.37
CA PRO A 9 -6.77 -15.57 4.21
C PRO A 9 -6.11 -16.95 4.26
N SER A 10 -6.86 -18.00 3.95
CA SER A 10 -6.34 -19.38 3.84
C SER A 10 -5.75 -19.67 2.46
N GLU A 11 -6.03 -18.80 1.48
CA GLU A 11 -5.56 -18.91 0.10
C GLU A 11 -5.34 -17.50 -0.49
N SER A 12 -4.37 -17.38 -1.38
CA SER A 12 -4.12 -16.17 -2.18
C SER A 12 -3.52 -16.57 -3.52
N ASP A 13 -4.07 -16.04 -4.61
CA ASP A 13 -3.63 -16.28 -5.99
C ASP A 13 -3.44 -17.79 -6.30
N GLY A 14 -4.42 -18.62 -5.91
CA GLY A 14 -4.39 -20.07 -6.10
C GLY A 14 -3.40 -20.84 -5.21
N HIS A 15 -2.71 -20.15 -4.31
CA HIS A 15 -1.77 -20.76 -3.37
C HIS A 15 -2.36 -20.84 -1.97
N LEU A 16 -2.36 -22.04 -1.38
CA LEU A 16 -2.75 -22.25 0.00
C LEU A 16 -1.74 -21.58 0.95
N ILE A 17 -2.26 -21.01 2.04
CA ILE A 17 -1.47 -20.45 3.14
C ILE A 17 -1.60 -21.40 4.33
N PRO A 18 -0.73 -22.44 4.46
CA PRO A 18 -0.92 -23.52 5.42
C PRO A 18 -1.04 -23.04 6.88
N GLY A 19 -0.31 -22.01 7.24
CA GLY A 19 -0.35 -21.43 8.59
C GLY A 19 -1.67 -20.73 8.95
N ASN A 20 -2.55 -20.52 7.97
CA ASN A 20 -3.84 -19.88 8.18
C ASN A 20 -5.01 -20.89 8.08
N ILE A 21 -4.77 -22.13 7.61
CA ILE A 21 -5.80 -23.14 7.51
C ILE A 21 -6.19 -23.60 8.92
N GLY A 22 -7.45 -23.36 9.29
CA GLY A 22 -7.96 -23.68 10.63
C GLY A 22 -7.36 -22.84 11.76
N ALA A 23 -6.69 -21.73 11.44
CA ALA A 23 -6.14 -20.84 12.45
C ALA A 23 -7.26 -20.21 13.29
N ASP A 24 -6.96 -20.01 14.58
CA ASP A 24 -7.79 -19.18 15.45
C ASP A 24 -7.63 -17.71 15.03
N VAL A 25 -8.65 -17.20 14.30
CA VAL A 25 -8.67 -15.84 13.76
C VAL A 25 -8.61 -14.82 14.91
N GLU A 26 -9.33 -15.05 16.00
CA GLU A 26 -9.37 -14.14 17.14
C GLU A 26 -7.99 -14.06 17.83
N ALA A 27 -7.31 -15.18 17.98
CA ALA A 27 -5.94 -15.20 18.48
C ALA A 27 -4.99 -14.42 17.56
N ARG A 28 -5.12 -14.54 16.23
CA ARG A 28 -4.33 -13.77 15.25
C ARG A 28 -4.59 -12.27 15.36
N LEU A 29 -5.86 -11.88 15.47
CA LEU A 29 -6.23 -10.48 15.65
C LEU A 29 -5.64 -9.91 16.93
N ASN A 30 -5.71 -10.64 18.04
CA ASN A 30 -5.18 -10.19 19.34
C ASN A 30 -3.66 -10.12 19.36
N LEU A 31 -2.96 -11.03 18.68
CA LEU A 31 -1.50 -11.10 18.72
C LEU A 31 -0.83 -10.11 17.75
N PHE A 32 -1.47 -9.78 16.62
CA PHE A 32 -0.82 -9.02 15.55
C PHE A 32 -1.61 -7.80 15.11
N HIS A 33 -2.86 -7.96 14.70
CA HIS A 33 -3.63 -6.90 14.08
C HIS A 33 -3.96 -5.75 15.04
N ARG A 34 -4.56 -6.06 16.19
CA ARG A 34 -4.95 -5.04 17.17
C ARG A 34 -3.77 -4.31 17.78
N PRO A 35 -2.68 -4.98 18.22
CA PRO A 35 -1.49 -4.30 18.70
C PRO A 35 -0.84 -3.42 17.63
N TYR A 36 -0.76 -3.87 16.38
CA TYR A 36 -0.25 -3.07 15.29
C TYR A 36 -1.02 -1.76 15.13
N HIS A 37 -2.34 -1.84 15.02
CA HIS A 37 -3.16 -0.64 14.86
C HIS A 37 -3.13 0.28 16.09
N TYR A 38 -3.05 -0.29 17.29
CA TYR A 38 -2.92 0.48 18.52
C TYR A 38 -1.61 1.27 18.55
N GLU A 39 -0.49 0.63 18.30
CA GLU A 39 0.82 1.28 18.32
C GLU A 39 0.99 2.27 17.15
N LEU A 40 0.46 1.96 15.97
CA LEU A 40 0.47 2.90 14.84
C LEU A 40 -0.34 4.17 15.17
N GLY A 41 -1.52 4.03 15.78
CA GLY A 41 -2.31 5.17 16.21
C GLY A 41 -1.56 6.07 17.22
N LYS A 42 -0.92 5.49 18.23
CA LYS A 42 -0.09 6.22 19.19
C LYS A 42 1.10 6.92 18.54
N LEU A 43 1.73 6.25 17.55
CA LEU A 43 2.85 6.82 16.82
C LEU A 43 2.42 8.06 16.04
N ILE A 44 1.29 7.97 15.33
CA ILE A 44 0.72 9.08 14.56
C ILE A 44 0.32 10.24 15.49
N GLU A 45 -0.36 9.93 16.59
CA GLU A 45 -0.72 10.93 17.60
C GLU A 45 0.52 11.67 18.15
N ARG A 46 1.59 10.94 18.42
CA ARG A 46 2.85 11.52 18.93
C ARG A 46 3.60 12.34 17.88
N LEU A 47 3.67 11.86 16.64
CA LEU A 47 4.49 12.48 15.59
C LEU A 47 3.76 13.58 14.83
N GLN A 48 2.42 13.57 14.81
CA GLN A 48 1.60 14.52 14.05
C GLN A 48 2.10 14.68 12.61
N PRO A 49 2.21 13.57 11.83
CA PRO A 49 2.80 13.63 10.50
C PRO A 49 1.94 14.49 9.56
N ARG A 50 2.57 15.23 8.68
CA ARG A 50 1.88 16.00 7.63
C ARG A 50 1.32 15.10 6.51
N MET A 51 1.95 13.94 6.29
CA MET A 51 1.56 12.96 5.30
C MET A 51 1.97 11.56 5.78
N ILE A 52 1.19 10.55 5.44
CA ILE A 52 1.52 9.14 5.67
C ILE A 52 1.76 8.45 4.33
N ILE A 53 2.84 7.66 4.26
CA ILE A 53 3.15 6.84 3.09
C ILE A 53 3.08 5.37 3.49
N ALA A 54 2.28 4.58 2.78
CA ALA A 54 2.29 3.13 2.85
C ALA A 54 3.02 2.58 1.62
N LEU A 55 4.12 1.85 1.84
CA LEU A 55 4.93 1.30 0.77
C LEU A 55 4.75 -0.20 0.67
N HIS A 56 4.32 -0.66 -0.48
CA HIS A 56 4.01 -2.04 -0.81
C HIS A 56 4.63 -2.46 -2.13
N SER A 57 4.42 -3.71 -2.51
CA SER A 57 4.79 -4.22 -3.83
C SER A 57 3.76 -5.25 -4.32
N PHE A 58 3.61 -5.35 -5.65
CA PHE A 58 2.70 -6.29 -6.29
C PHE A 58 3.43 -7.18 -7.33
N THR A 59 2.83 -8.34 -7.61
CA THR A 59 3.36 -9.28 -8.61
C THR A 59 3.12 -8.78 -10.03
N PRO A 60 4.04 -8.98 -10.98
CA PRO A 60 3.86 -8.59 -12.37
C PRO A 60 2.77 -9.40 -13.09
N SER A 61 2.41 -10.56 -12.56
CA SER A 61 1.34 -11.43 -13.06
C SER A 61 0.73 -12.23 -11.92
N LEU A 62 -0.52 -12.66 -12.07
CA LEU A 62 -1.19 -13.58 -11.17
C LEU A 62 -1.16 -15.00 -11.74
N ALA A 63 -1.10 -16.01 -10.85
CA ALA A 63 -1.19 -17.40 -11.24
C ALA A 63 -2.62 -17.80 -11.66
N THR A 64 -3.62 -17.08 -11.14
CA THR A 64 -5.05 -17.37 -11.36
C THR A 64 -5.71 -16.49 -12.42
N SER A 65 -4.97 -15.60 -13.07
CA SER A 65 -5.53 -14.64 -14.03
C SER A 65 -4.55 -14.28 -15.13
N ASP A 66 -5.04 -14.09 -16.34
CA ASP A 66 -4.29 -13.54 -17.49
C ASP A 66 -4.29 -12.00 -17.49
N GLU A 67 -4.68 -11.38 -16.39
CA GLU A 67 -4.71 -9.92 -16.24
C GLU A 67 -3.31 -9.33 -16.51
N GLN A 68 -3.27 -8.38 -17.44
CA GLN A 68 -2.04 -7.67 -17.74
C GLN A 68 -1.80 -6.59 -16.68
N ARG A 69 -0.58 -6.54 -16.12
CA ARG A 69 -0.15 -5.58 -15.12
C ARG A 69 0.99 -4.71 -15.66
N PRO A 70 0.70 -3.79 -16.59
CA PRO A 70 1.73 -3.02 -17.28
C PRO A 70 2.38 -1.96 -16.37
N TRP A 71 1.71 -1.59 -15.27
CA TRP A 71 2.16 -0.52 -14.38
C TRP A 71 3.47 -0.90 -13.68
N GLU A 72 4.44 0.01 -13.66
CA GLU A 72 5.67 -0.14 -12.89
C GLU A 72 5.46 0.26 -11.43
N VAL A 73 4.50 1.19 -11.21
CA VAL A 73 4.06 1.65 -9.90
C VAL A 73 2.57 1.93 -9.91
N GLY A 74 1.87 1.56 -8.85
CA GLY A 74 0.47 1.89 -8.62
C GLY A 74 0.31 2.84 -7.44
N LEU A 75 -0.64 3.75 -7.51
CA LEU A 75 -1.02 4.65 -6.44
C LEU A 75 -2.45 4.35 -6.03
N LEU A 76 -2.65 4.01 -4.74
CA LEU A 76 -3.95 3.67 -4.18
C LEU A 76 -4.43 4.79 -3.26
N TYR A 77 -5.70 5.12 -3.38
CA TYR A 77 -6.40 6.09 -2.54
C TYR A 77 -7.90 5.77 -2.52
N ASN A 78 -8.58 6.21 -1.47
CA ASN A 78 -10.04 6.06 -1.35
C ASN A 78 -10.73 7.40 -1.65
N GLN A 79 -11.12 8.19 -0.66
CA GLN A 79 -11.77 9.49 -0.85
C GLN A 79 -10.73 10.61 -0.93
N ASP A 80 -9.66 10.53 -0.14
CA ASP A 80 -8.58 11.52 -0.15
C ASP A 80 -7.54 11.18 -1.22
N ASP A 81 -7.62 11.86 -2.35
CA ASP A 81 -6.72 11.68 -3.48
C ASP A 81 -5.61 12.75 -3.57
N ARG A 82 -5.55 13.68 -2.60
CA ARG A 82 -4.64 14.83 -2.64
C ARG A 82 -3.19 14.43 -2.93
N ALA A 83 -2.61 13.56 -2.10
CA ALA A 83 -1.23 13.12 -2.26
C ALA A 83 -1.05 12.22 -3.50
N ALA A 84 -2.01 11.31 -3.75
CA ALA A 84 -1.94 10.39 -4.88
C ALA A 84 -1.93 11.09 -6.23
N ARG A 85 -2.73 12.15 -6.44
CA ARG A 85 -2.74 12.93 -7.69
C ARG A 85 -1.40 13.57 -8.00
N HIS A 86 -0.74 14.15 -7.00
CA HIS A 86 0.61 14.69 -7.17
C HIS A 86 1.62 13.58 -7.49
N ALA A 87 1.56 12.44 -6.77
CA ALA A 87 2.47 11.33 -6.98
C ALA A 87 2.32 10.71 -8.37
N ILE A 88 1.08 10.48 -8.85
CA ILE A 88 0.79 9.96 -10.21
C ILE A 88 1.45 10.86 -11.27
N ARG A 89 1.25 12.16 -11.18
CA ARG A 89 1.86 13.12 -12.11
C ARG A 89 3.39 13.05 -12.06
N LEU A 90 3.97 13.08 -10.86
CA LEU A 90 5.42 13.13 -10.69
C LEU A 90 6.12 11.84 -11.12
N PHE A 91 5.54 10.66 -10.87
CA PHE A 91 6.07 9.40 -11.38
C PHE A 91 5.92 9.30 -12.91
N GLY A 92 4.82 9.81 -13.46
CA GLY A 92 4.63 9.92 -14.91
C GLY A 92 5.68 10.82 -15.58
N GLU A 93 6.08 11.93 -14.95
CA GLU A 93 7.16 12.81 -15.41
C GLU A 93 8.53 12.09 -15.43
N GLN A 94 8.73 11.02 -14.64
CA GLN A 94 9.91 10.16 -14.70
C GLN A 94 9.85 9.13 -15.83
N GLY A 95 8.78 9.12 -16.63
CA GLY A 95 8.59 8.20 -17.73
C GLY A 95 8.03 6.83 -17.33
N LEU A 96 7.53 6.67 -16.10
CA LEU A 96 6.95 5.41 -15.62
C LEU A 96 5.51 5.22 -16.10
N THR A 97 5.13 3.97 -16.29
CA THR A 97 3.73 3.56 -16.44
C THR A 97 3.09 3.49 -15.06
N VAL A 98 2.23 4.45 -14.76
CA VAL A 98 1.63 4.63 -13.42
C VAL A 98 0.19 4.12 -13.40
N GLY A 99 -0.16 3.30 -12.42
CA GLY A 99 -1.52 2.85 -12.13
C GLY A 99 -2.25 3.85 -11.24
N ASP A 100 -3.42 4.32 -11.67
CA ASP A 100 -4.33 5.17 -10.89
C ASP A 100 -5.41 4.27 -10.26
N ASN A 101 -5.25 3.91 -8.98
CA ASN A 101 -6.00 2.84 -8.33
C ASN A 101 -5.89 1.49 -9.07
N GLU A 102 -4.70 1.20 -9.59
CA GLU A 102 -4.36 -0.02 -10.32
C GLU A 102 -2.97 -0.54 -9.89
N PRO A 103 -2.74 -1.85 -9.83
CA PRO A 103 -3.66 -2.97 -10.07
C PRO A 103 -4.65 -3.19 -8.91
N TYR A 104 -4.53 -2.46 -7.83
CA TYR A 104 -5.42 -2.50 -6.68
C TYR A 104 -6.04 -1.14 -6.45
N SER A 105 -7.27 -1.12 -5.92
CA SER A 105 -7.98 0.12 -5.64
C SER A 105 -8.08 0.39 -4.15
N GLY A 106 -7.69 1.58 -3.74
CA GLY A 106 -7.89 2.05 -2.37
C GLY A 106 -9.36 2.15 -1.95
N LYS A 107 -10.28 2.16 -2.90
CA LYS A 107 -11.74 2.07 -2.61
C LYS A 107 -12.15 0.70 -2.08
N GLN A 108 -11.31 -0.31 -2.24
CA GLN A 108 -11.56 -1.69 -1.83
C GLN A 108 -10.55 -2.17 -0.77
N LEU A 109 -9.27 -1.79 -0.91
CA LEU A 109 -8.15 -2.34 -0.15
C LEU A 109 -7.35 -1.21 0.52
N ASN A 110 -7.94 -0.50 1.49
CA ASN A 110 -7.31 0.67 2.12
C ASN A 110 -7.49 0.75 3.64
N ALA A 111 -7.85 -0.36 4.30
CA ALA A 111 -8.31 -0.36 5.69
C ALA A 111 -7.36 0.35 6.68
N THR A 112 -6.04 0.21 6.51
CA THR A 112 -5.06 0.88 7.38
C THR A 112 -5.07 2.40 7.16
N MET A 113 -5.06 2.83 5.91
CA MET A 113 -5.05 4.26 5.59
C MET A 113 -6.41 4.91 5.87
N ASP A 114 -7.52 4.22 5.61
CA ASP A 114 -8.86 4.71 5.97
C ASP A 114 -8.95 5.00 7.47
N ARG A 115 -8.42 4.09 8.30
CA ARG A 115 -8.45 4.19 9.76
C ARG A 115 -7.52 5.26 10.31
N HIS A 116 -6.28 5.33 9.80
CA HIS A 116 -5.21 6.10 10.43
C HIS A 116 -4.91 7.42 9.74
N ALA A 117 -5.18 7.54 8.46
CA ALA A 117 -4.94 8.74 7.68
C ALA A 117 -6.26 9.44 7.34
N GLU A 118 -7.10 8.82 6.52
CA GLU A 118 -8.30 9.45 5.97
C GLU A 118 -9.30 9.86 7.05
N ALA A 119 -9.59 9.00 8.03
CA ALA A 119 -10.46 9.32 9.16
C ALA A 119 -9.95 10.47 10.04
N ASN A 120 -8.66 10.80 9.94
CA ASN A 120 -8.01 11.88 10.68
C ASN A 120 -7.66 13.10 9.80
N GLY A 121 -8.07 13.09 8.53
CA GLY A 121 -7.80 14.17 7.57
C GLY A 121 -6.32 14.34 7.20
N ILE A 122 -5.49 13.34 7.47
CA ILE A 122 -4.07 13.34 7.16
C ILE A 122 -3.90 12.88 5.71
N PRO A 123 -3.27 13.69 4.82
CA PRO A 123 -2.95 13.27 3.47
C PRO A 123 -2.13 11.97 3.46
N TYR A 124 -2.39 11.09 2.53
CA TYR A 124 -1.65 9.84 2.43
C TYR A 124 -1.44 9.40 0.99
N CYS A 125 -0.46 8.54 0.79
CA CYS A 125 -0.19 7.91 -0.47
C CYS A 125 0.18 6.44 -0.23
N THR A 126 -0.62 5.52 -0.76
CA THR A 126 -0.24 4.11 -0.82
C THR A 126 0.43 3.86 -2.16
N VAL A 127 1.68 3.43 -2.11
CA VAL A 127 2.53 3.18 -3.27
C VAL A 127 2.76 1.69 -3.40
N GLU A 128 2.44 1.15 -4.55
CA GLU A 128 2.66 -0.25 -4.94
C GLU A 128 3.71 -0.34 -6.04
N ILE A 129 4.88 -0.88 -5.76
CA ILE A 129 5.94 -1.06 -6.77
C ILE A 129 5.86 -2.46 -7.35
N ARG A 130 5.91 -2.62 -8.68
CA ARG A 130 5.94 -3.95 -9.29
C ARG A 130 7.24 -4.68 -8.92
N GLN A 131 7.14 -5.91 -8.44
CA GLN A 131 8.23 -6.66 -7.80
C GLN A 131 9.48 -6.84 -8.66
N ASP A 132 9.32 -6.98 -9.98
CA ASP A 132 10.45 -7.09 -10.91
C ASP A 132 11.34 -5.84 -10.92
N GLN A 133 10.78 -4.67 -10.61
CA GLN A 133 11.49 -3.39 -10.52
C GLN A 133 12.46 -3.32 -9.33
N ILE A 134 12.20 -4.10 -8.28
CA ILE A 134 12.95 -4.11 -7.02
C ILE A 134 13.58 -5.48 -6.71
N ALA A 135 13.67 -6.36 -7.71
CA ALA A 135 14.23 -7.70 -7.54
C ALA A 135 15.75 -7.70 -7.31
N THR A 136 16.45 -6.61 -7.61
CA THR A 136 17.90 -6.47 -7.45
C THR A 136 18.26 -5.28 -6.55
N GLU A 137 19.44 -5.32 -5.93
CA GLU A 137 19.94 -4.20 -5.13
C GLU A 137 20.00 -2.88 -5.92
N ALA A 138 20.41 -2.95 -7.18
CA ALA A 138 20.42 -1.78 -8.06
C ALA A 138 19.00 -1.23 -8.31
N GLY A 139 18.01 -2.11 -8.50
CA GLY A 139 16.60 -1.73 -8.60
C GLY A 139 16.09 -1.08 -7.32
N GLN A 140 16.38 -1.68 -6.17
CA GLN A 140 16.00 -1.14 -4.86
C GLN A 140 16.61 0.24 -4.61
N ALA A 141 17.92 0.41 -4.90
CA ALA A 141 18.60 1.71 -4.75
C ALA A 141 17.99 2.78 -5.67
N ARG A 142 17.71 2.44 -6.94
CA ARG A 142 17.05 3.33 -7.89
C ARG A 142 15.69 3.78 -7.37
N TRP A 143 14.86 2.84 -6.92
CA TRP A 143 13.53 3.15 -6.40
C TRP A 143 13.57 3.95 -5.09
N ALA A 144 14.53 3.68 -4.20
CA ALA A 144 14.70 4.45 -2.96
C ALA A 144 14.98 5.93 -3.26
N VAL A 145 15.86 6.23 -4.23
CA VAL A 145 16.16 7.62 -4.65
C VAL A 145 14.93 8.27 -5.27
N MET A 146 14.24 7.56 -6.17
CA MET A 146 13.06 8.09 -6.85
C MET A 146 11.91 8.34 -5.87
N LEU A 147 11.65 7.42 -4.94
CA LEU A 147 10.64 7.59 -3.90
C LEU A 147 10.95 8.80 -3.02
N ALA A 148 12.21 8.95 -2.59
CA ALA A 148 12.61 10.07 -1.76
C ALA A 148 12.38 11.42 -2.47
N ASP A 149 12.72 11.52 -3.76
CA ASP A 149 12.47 12.73 -4.55
C ASP A 149 10.96 13.00 -4.74
N VAL A 150 10.25 12.03 -5.31
CA VAL A 150 8.83 12.19 -5.65
C VAL A 150 7.99 12.47 -4.41
N LEU A 151 8.10 11.62 -3.38
CA LEU A 151 7.27 11.73 -2.19
C LEU A 151 7.67 12.93 -1.31
N GLY A 152 8.94 13.32 -1.35
CA GLY A 152 9.41 14.57 -0.74
C GLY A 152 8.75 15.80 -1.39
N ARG A 153 8.62 15.80 -2.71
CA ARG A 153 7.91 16.87 -3.44
C ARG A 153 6.41 16.85 -3.16
N VAL A 154 5.78 15.66 -3.15
CA VAL A 154 4.36 15.52 -2.77
C VAL A 154 4.09 16.11 -1.39
N ALA A 155 4.95 15.83 -0.41
CA ALA A 155 4.79 16.34 0.96
C ALA A 155 4.88 17.86 1.08
N LEU A 156 5.36 18.57 0.05
CA LEU A 156 5.36 20.04 0.00
C LEU A 156 4.08 20.60 -0.61
N GLU A 157 3.32 19.78 -1.34
CA GLU A 157 2.11 20.19 -2.07
C GLU A 157 0.81 19.94 -1.26
N VAL A 158 0.88 19.13 -0.16
CA VAL A 158 -0.28 18.73 0.66
C VAL A 158 -0.25 19.28 2.08
#